data_ed0fc9e76c165e938ce954a120d28881
#
_entry.id   ed0fc9e76c165e938ce954a120d28881
#
_cell.length_a   1.000
_cell.length_b   1.000
_cell.length_c   1.000
_cell.angle_alpha   90.00
_cell.angle_beta   90.00
_cell.angle_gamma   90.00
#
_symmetry.space_group_name_H-M   'P 1'
#
loop_
_entity.id
_entity.type
_entity.pdbx_description
1 polymer ?
#
loop_
_entity_poly.entity_id
_entity_poly.type
_entity_poly.pdbx_seq_one_letter_code
_entity_poly.pdbx_strand_id
1 'polypeptide(L)'
;YLMEAADDISYCLADIEDGVEKGILDCQKLANKLKETFEHIAGEQASTPLAKNKTFADAVDYALSRSEKEPINKAHEFFVWLRVQLIHPLVEHAAQTFIDNVDTCFDGSLNRALLEDSSVFHHMIETFKSVAIRYIFSTNEVETKELQGYRIITGLLNAYSPLLKYPHAKFLAMVDGSERGGLIEARLYKRLPKKHLKAYQEALKERRDSHDFAVFEFYYRC
;
A
#
# COMPACT_ATOMS: atom_id res chain seq x y z
N TYR A 1 -5.47 -11.94 -2.23
CA TYR A 1 -4.94 -11.96 -3.61
C TYR A 1 -5.62 -10.94 -4.52
N LEU A 2 -6.96 -11.03 -4.76
CA LEU A 2 -7.66 -10.10 -5.66
C LEU A 2 -7.66 -8.67 -5.17
N MET A 3 -7.83 -8.46 -3.86
CA MET A 3 -7.80 -7.14 -3.25
C MET A 3 -6.39 -6.52 -3.34
N GLU A 4 -5.36 -7.31 -3.11
CA GLU A 4 -3.96 -6.93 -3.24
C GLU A 4 -3.62 -6.53 -4.68
N ALA A 5 -4.02 -7.36 -5.67
CA ALA A 5 -3.82 -7.02 -7.08
C ALA A 5 -4.54 -5.73 -7.50
N ALA A 6 -5.77 -5.50 -7.01
CA ALA A 6 -6.50 -4.27 -7.26
C ALA A 6 -5.82 -3.05 -6.64
N ASP A 7 -5.25 -3.22 -5.44
CA ASP A 7 -4.48 -2.20 -4.73
C ASP A 7 -3.19 -1.85 -5.50
N ASP A 8 -2.39 -2.84 -5.87
CA ASP A 8 -1.17 -2.67 -6.66
C ASP A 8 -1.44 -1.93 -7.99
N ILE A 9 -2.49 -2.33 -8.73
CA ILE A 9 -2.87 -1.68 -9.99
C ILE A 9 -3.28 -0.22 -9.76
N SER A 10 -3.98 0.06 -8.68
CA SER A 10 -4.47 1.42 -8.39
C SER A 10 -3.35 2.34 -7.94
N TYR A 11 -2.52 1.89 -6.99
CA TYR A 11 -1.49 2.72 -6.36
C TYR A 11 -0.26 2.93 -7.24
N CYS A 12 0.10 1.99 -8.12
CA CYS A 12 1.28 2.16 -8.97
C CYS A 12 1.24 3.45 -9.82
N LEU A 13 0.06 3.89 -10.25
CA LEU A 13 -0.14 5.12 -11.00
C LEU A 13 -0.44 6.32 -10.10
N ALA A 14 -1.21 6.13 -9.02
CA ALA A 14 -1.65 7.21 -8.15
C ALA A 14 -0.48 7.90 -7.44
N ASP A 15 0.47 7.15 -6.92
CA ASP A 15 1.66 7.68 -6.24
C ASP A 15 2.50 8.60 -7.14
N ILE A 16 2.63 8.23 -8.41
CA ILE A 16 3.39 9.01 -9.39
C ILE A 16 2.61 10.25 -9.84
N GLU A 17 1.29 10.12 -10.01
CA GLU A 17 0.41 11.25 -10.32
C GLU A 17 0.50 12.32 -9.25
N ASP A 18 0.39 11.95 -7.97
CA ASP A 18 0.57 12.85 -6.83
C ASP A 18 1.92 13.59 -6.87
N GLY A 19 2.99 12.90 -7.26
CA GLY A 19 4.32 13.49 -7.41
C GLY A 19 4.39 14.54 -8.54
N VAL A 20 3.72 14.28 -9.65
CA VAL A 20 3.64 15.24 -10.76
C VAL A 20 2.73 16.42 -10.43
N GLU A 21 1.58 16.18 -9.79
CA GLU A 21 0.68 17.26 -9.36
C GLU A 21 1.35 18.20 -8.35
N LYS A 22 2.22 17.67 -7.48
CA LYS A 22 3.04 18.47 -6.56
C LYS A 22 4.23 19.16 -7.23
N GLY A 23 4.44 18.96 -8.53
CA GLY A 23 5.54 19.56 -9.28
C GLY A 23 6.92 18.98 -9.01
N ILE A 24 7.01 17.77 -8.40
CA ILE A 24 8.27 17.08 -8.16
C ILE A 24 8.89 16.62 -9.49
N LEU A 25 8.06 16.13 -10.41
CA LEU A 25 8.45 15.77 -11.78
C LEU A 25 7.49 16.38 -12.80
N ASP A 26 7.99 16.72 -13.97
CA ASP A 26 7.14 17.01 -15.13
C ASP A 26 6.87 15.74 -15.96
N CYS A 27 5.80 15.77 -16.78
CA CYS A 27 5.35 14.61 -17.55
C CYS A 27 6.42 14.10 -18.52
N GLN A 28 7.22 15.00 -19.14
CA GLN A 28 8.26 14.61 -20.09
C GLN A 28 9.40 13.87 -19.40
N LYS A 29 9.87 14.37 -18.25
CA LYS A 29 10.89 13.70 -17.45
C LYS A 29 10.38 12.38 -16.93
N LEU A 30 9.13 12.32 -16.42
CA LEU A 30 8.51 11.10 -15.96
C LEU A 30 8.44 10.05 -17.08
N ALA A 31 7.96 10.39 -18.25
CA ALA A 31 7.87 9.50 -19.40
C ALA A 31 9.23 8.88 -19.75
N ASN A 32 10.29 9.70 -19.77
CA ASN A 32 11.64 9.22 -20.02
C ASN A 32 12.11 8.26 -18.90
N LYS A 33 11.88 8.63 -17.63
CA LYS A 33 12.27 7.76 -16.49
C LYS A 33 11.51 6.45 -16.46
N LEU A 34 10.24 6.45 -16.81
CA LEU A 34 9.45 5.21 -16.92
C LEU A 34 10.03 4.29 -18.00
N LYS A 35 10.33 4.82 -19.19
CA LYS A 35 10.89 4.01 -20.28
C LYS A 35 12.29 3.48 -19.95
N GLU A 36 13.20 4.33 -19.50
CA GLU A 36 14.56 3.94 -19.10
C GLU A 36 14.56 2.87 -18.00
N THR A 37 13.70 3.03 -16.99
CA THR A 37 13.61 2.10 -15.87
C THR A 37 13.00 0.77 -16.31
N PHE A 38 11.97 0.83 -17.18
CA PHE A 38 11.33 -0.37 -17.71
C PHE A 38 12.28 -1.18 -18.59
N GLU A 39 13.00 -0.55 -19.49
CA GLU A 39 14.04 -1.22 -20.31
C GLU A 39 15.09 -1.92 -19.42
N HIS A 40 15.49 -1.27 -18.34
CA HIS A 40 16.46 -1.85 -17.39
C HIS A 40 15.90 -3.07 -16.63
N ILE A 41 14.65 -2.99 -16.17
CA ILE A 41 13.99 -4.04 -15.37
C ILE A 41 13.56 -5.21 -16.26
N ALA A 42 12.89 -4.92 -17.38
CA ALA A 42 12.31 -5.93 -18.26
C ALA A 42 13.35 -6.58 -19.19
N GLY A 43 14.47 -5.92 -19.47
CA GLY A 43 15.51 -6.45 -20.37
C GLY A 43 14.95 -6.87 -21.72
N GLU A 44 15.12 -8.14 -22.08
CA GLU A 44 14.62 -8.68 -23.36
C GLU A 44 13.08 -8.62 -23.47
N GLN A 45 12.36 -8.60 -22.37
CA GLN A 45 10.89 -8.49 -22.36
C GLN A 45 10.40 -7.05 -22.58
N ALA A 46 11.25 -6.04 -22.64
CA ALA A 46 10.84 -4.65 -22.85
C ALA A 46 10.04 -4.43 -24.16
N SER A 47 10.28 -5.25 -25.16
CA SER A 47 9.57 -5.23 -26.42
C SER A 47 8.31 -6.10 -26.46
N THR A 48 7.95 -6.74 -25.34
CA THR A 48 6.75 -7.59 -25.27
C THR A 48 5.50 -6.72 -25.31
N PRO A 49 4.54 -6.99 -26.21
CA PRO A 49 3.29 -6.26 -26.26
C PRO A 49 2.43 -6.49 -25.01
N LEU A 50 1.88 -5.44 -24.44
CA LEU A 50 0.90 -5.50 -23.35
C LEU A 50 -0.49 -5.83 -23.87
N ALA A 51 -0.90 -5.18 -24.98
CA ALA A 51 -2.17 -5.44 -25.65
C ALA A 51 -2.12 -4.89 -27.11
N LYS A 52 -2.81 -5.58 -28.03
CA LYS A 52 -2.98 -5.11 -29.44
C LYS A 52 -1.67 -4.63 -30.10
N ASN A 53 -0.59 -5.37 -29.90
CA ASN A 53 0.76 -5.05 -30.41
C ASN A 53 1.36 -3.71 -29.90
N LYS A 54 0.92 -3.21 -28.74
CA LYS A 54 1.49 -2.03 -28.10
C LYS A 54 2.37 -2.44 -26.93
N THR A 55 3.59 -1.93 -26.89
CA THR A 55 4.54 -2.10 -25.81
C THR A 55 4.27 -1.08 -24.68
N PHE A 56 4.97 -1.22 -23.56
CA PHE A 56 4.92 -0.22 -22.49
C PHE A 56 5.40 1.15 -22.97
N ALA A 57 6.48 1.21 -23.75
CA ALA A 57 6.99 2.45 -24.31
C ALA A 57 5.96 3.14 -25.21
N ASP A 58 5.28 2.38 -26.08
CA ASP A 58 4.21 2.92 -26.93
C ASP A 58 3.06 3.51 -26.10
N ALA A 59 2.70 2.88 -24.98
CA ALA A 59 1.65 3.37 -24.09
C ALA A 59 2.05 4.70 -23.43
N VAL A 60 3.30 4.80 -22.96
CA VAL A 60 3.86 6.03 -22.34
C VAL A 60 3.95 7.16 -23.38
N ASP A 61 4.47 6.89 -24.57
CA ASP A 61 4.61 7.88 -25.63
C ASP A 61 3.24 8.35 -26.13
N TYR A 62 2.27 7.45 -26.22
CA TYR A 62 0.90 7.82 -26.56
C TYR A 62 0.29 8.77 -25.51
N ALA A 63 0.42 8.45 -24.22
CA ALA A 63 -0.08 9.31 -23.15
C ALA A 63 0.59 10.69 -23.18
N LEU A 64 1.90 10.74 -23.42
CA LEU A 64 2.65 11.99 -23.54
C LEU A 64 2.15 12.83 -24.73
N SER A 65 1.98 12.22 -25.91
CA SER A 65 1.49 12.90 -27.11
C SER A 65 0.07 13.48 -26.94
N ARG A 66 -0.74 12.84 -26.09
CA ARG A 66 -2.09 13.33 -25.74
C ARG A 66 -2.01 14.52 -24.81
N SER A 67 -1.16 14.42 -23.77
CA SER A 67 -0.96 15.51 -22.81
C SER A 67 -0.43 16.80 -23.44
N GLU A 68 0.42 16.70 -24.46
CA GLU A 68 0.96 17.87 -25.17
C GLU A 68 -0.11 18.69 -25.90
N LYS A 69 -1.20 18.04 -26.31
CA LYS A 69 -2.35 18.67 -27.00
C LYS A 69 -3.33 19.32 -26.01
N GLU A 70 -3.21 19.04 -24.72
CA GLU A 70 -4.08 19.58 -23.69
C GLU A 70 -3.60 20.99 -23.27
N PRO A 71 -4.43 22.03 -23.41
CA PRO A 71 -3.99 23.38 -23.12
C PRO A 71 -4.00 23.78 -21.64
N ILE A 72 -4.79 23.06 -20.79
CA ILE A 72 -5.08 23.49 -19.42
C ILE A 72 -4.37 22.61 -18.40
N ASN A 73 -4.57 21.29 -18.45
CA ASN A 73 -4.04 20.36 -17.44
C ASN A 73 -3.34 19.15 -18.09
N LYS A 74 -2.12 19.39 -18.56
CA LYS A 74 -1.29 18.36 -19.21
C LYS A 74 -1.03 17.15 -18.32
N ALA A 75 -0.82 17.36 -17.02
CA ALA A 75 -0.55 16.29 -16.07
C ALA A 75 -1.75 15.34 -15.97
N HIS A 76 -2.93 15.88 -15.74
CA HIS A 76 -4.15 15.08 -15.69
C HIS A 76 -4.38 14.28 -16.97
N GLU A 77 -4.26 14.91 -18.13
CA GLU A 77 -4.46 14.25 -19.44
C GLU A 77 -3.44 13.13 -19.66
N PHE A 78 -2.16 13.32 -19.25
CA PHE A 78 -1.14 12.29 -19.30
C PHE A 78 -1.58 11.03 -18.51
N PHE A 79 -2.01 11.20 -17.25
CA PHE A 79 -2.41 10.07 -16.40
C PHE A 79 -3.73 9.42 -16.84
N VAL A 80 -4.68 10.18 -17.36
CA VAL A 80 -5.90 9.63 -17.96
C VAL A 80 -5.54 8.64 -19.07
N TRP A 81 -4.71 9.06 -20.03
CA TRP A 81 -4.35 8.20 -21.15
C TRP A 81 -3.40 7.07 -20.76
N LEU A 82 -2.53 7.29 -19.80
CA LEU A 82 -1.68 6.24 -19.27
C LEU A 82 -2.53 5.13 -18.61
N ARG A 83 -3.53 5.49 -17.80
CA ARG A 83 -4.50 4.55 -17.22
C ARG A 83 -5.27 3.79 -18.29
N VAL A 84 -5.77 4.48 -19.30
CA VAL A 84 -6.51 3.84 -20.41
C VAL A 84 -5.68 2.78 -21.13
N GLN A 85 -4.37 2.99 -21.26
CA GLN A 85 -3.48 2.03 -21.92
C GLN A 85 -3.08 0.86 -21.03
N LEU A 86 -2.96 1.05 -19.72
CA LEU A 86 -2.29 0.09 -18.83
C LEU A 86 -3.23 -0.67 -17.90
N ILE A 87 -4.32 -0.06 -17.40
CA ILE A 87 -5.17 -0.71 -16.40
C ILE A 87 -5.85 -1.97 -16.95
N HIS A 88 -6.41 -1.90 -18.14
CA HIS A 88 -7.14 -3.03 -18.69
C HIS A 88 -6.26 -4.28 -18.91
N PRO A 89 -5.07 -4.19 -19.53
CA PRO A 89 -4.17 -5.33 -19.64
C PRO A 89 -3.71 -5.89 -18.28
N LEU A 90 -3.46 -5.02 -17.29
CA LEU A 90 -3.11 -5.42 -15.93
C LEU A 90 -4.23 -6.22 -15.26
N VAL A 91 -5.47 -5.73 -15.36
CA VAL A 91 -6.65 -6.41 -14.81
C VAL A 91 -6.88 -7.76 -15.48
N GLU A 92 -6.77 -7.82 -16.80
CA GLU A 92 -6.88 -9.09 -17.54
C GLU A 92 -5.83 -10.10 -17.09
N HIS A 93 -4.56 -9.67 -16.96
CA HIS A 93 -3.48 -10.53 -16.50
C HIS A 93 -3.72 -11.02 -15.06
N ALA A 94 -4.07 -10.12 -14.13
CA ALA A 94 -4.37 -10.48 -12.74
C ALA A 94 -5.54 -11.46 -12.64
N ALA A 95 -6.61 -11.25 -13.41
CA ALA A 95 -7.76 -12.13 -13.47
C ALA A 95 -7.40 -13.52 -14.02
N GLN A 96 -6.60 -13.58 -15.09
CA GLN A 96 -6.15 -14.85 -15.65
C GLN A 96 -5.23 -15.59 -14.66
N THR A 97 -4.28 -14.88 -14.04
CA THR A 97 -3.40 -15.46 -13.02
C THR A 97 -4.20 -16.02 -11.82
N PHE A 98 -5.27 -15.33 -11.42
CA PHE A 98 -6.17 -15.85 -10.38
C PHE A 98 -6.89 -17.13 -10.82
N ILE A 99 -7.44 -17.16 -12.03
CA ILE A 99 -8.15 -18.33 -12.59
C ILE A 99 -7.20 -19.53 -12.66
N ASP A 100 -5.97 -19.32 -13.15
CA ASP A 100 -4.97 -20.37 -13.31
C ASP A 100 -4.46 -20.92 -11.97
N ASN A 101 -4.61 -20.17 -10.88
CA ASN A 101 -4.15 -20.53 -9.55
C ASN A 101 -5.28 -20.59 -8.50
N VAL A 102 -6.54 -20.78 -8.93
CA VAL A 102 -7.71 -20.69 -8.05
C VAL A 102 -7.62 -21.63 -6.84
N ASP A 103 -7.16 -22.86 -7.02
CA ASP A 103 -7.05 -23.85 -5.95
C ASP A 103 -6.01 -23.42 -4.90
N THR A 104 -4.84 -22.96 -5.34
CA THR A 104 -3.76 -22.49 -4.46
C THR A 104 -4.07 -21.14 -3.82
N CYS A 105 -4.89 -20.31 -4.45
CA CYS A 105 -5.46 -19.12 -3.82
C CYS A 105 -6.47 -19.48 -2.73
N PHE A 106 -7.30 -20.50 -2.97
CA PHE A 106 -8.36 -20.92 -2.03
C PHE A 106 -7.77 -21.57 -0.78
N ASP A 107 -6.80 -22.46 -0.93
CA ASP A 107 -6.13 -23.12 0.21
C ASP A 107 -5.03 -22.29 0.87
N GLY A 108 -4.69 -21.11 0.29
CA GLY A 108 -3.68 -20.19 0.83
C GLY A 108 -2.23 -20.62 0.59
N SER A 109 -1.98 -21.59 -0.29
CA SER A 109 -0.63 -22.08 -0.59
C SER A 109 0.11 -21.29 -1.67
N LEU A 110 -0.55 -20.37 -2.37
CA LEU A 110 0.12 -19.45 -3.31
C LEU A 110 0.95 -18.42 -2.53
N ASN A 111 2.26 -18.62 -2.45
CA ASN A 111 3.19 -17.77 -1.69
C ASN A 111 3.69 -16.55 -2.48
N ARG A 112 2.84 -15.91 -3.26
CA ARG A 112 3.14 -14.67 -3.99
C ARG A 112 1.86 -13.90 -4.29
N ALA A 113 1.95 -12.60 -4.54
CA ALA A 113 0.83 -11.83 -5.09
C ALA A 113 0.54 -12.25 -6.55
N LEU A 114 -0.67 -11.95 -7.05
CA LEU A 114 -1.07 -12.33 -8.42
C LEU A 114 -0.19 -11.66 -9.49
N LEU A 115 0.28 -10.47 -9.23
CA LEU A 115 1.14 -9.69 -10.13
C LEU A 115 2.65 -9.86 -9.83
N GLU A 116 3.02 -10.68 -8.85
CA GLU A 116 4.41 -11.04 -8.55
C GLU A 116 4.81 -12.30 -9.29
N ASP A 117 4.95 -12.21 -10.60
CA ASP A 117 5.39 -13.28 -11.47
C ASP A 117 6.59 -12.81 -12.34
N SER A 118 6.99 -13.60 -13.34
CA SER A 118 8.05 -13.23 -14.27
C SER A 118 7.55 -12.56 -15.55
N SER A 119 6.32 -12.04 -15.53
CA SER A 119 5.70 -11.44 -16.70
C SER A 119 6.12 -9.98 -16.91
N VAL A 120 5.88 -9.49 -18.12
CA VAL A 120 6.04 -8.07 -18.46
C VAL A 120 5.18 -7.16 -17.58
N PHE A 121 4.06 -7.67 -17.06
CA PHE A 121 3.17 -6.93 -16.17
C PHE A 121 3.77 -6.72 -14.79
N HIS A 122 4.46 -7.74 -14.24
CA HIS A 122 5.25 -7.57 -13.03
C HIS A 122 6.33 -6.51 -13.21
N HIS A 123 7.10 -6.58 -14.30
CA HIS A 123 8.13 -5.60 -14.60
C HIS A 123 7.58 -4.18 -14.73
N MET A 124 6.36 -4.04 -15.24
CA MET A 124 5.67 -2.75 -15.31
C MET A 124 5.33 -2.20 -13.91
N ILE A 125 4.77 -3.01 -13.02
CA ILE A 125 4.49 -2.60 -11.63
C ILE A 125 5.79 -2.22 -10.90
N GLU A 126 6.83 -3.04 -11.01
CA GLU A 126 8.13 -2.74 -10.41
C GLU A 126 8.78 -1.47 -10.99
N THR A 127 8.53 -1.16 -12.24
CA THR A 127 8.97 0.11 -12.85
C THR A 127 8.33 1.31 -12.17
N PHE A 128 7.01 1.28 -11.99
CA PHE A 128 6.30 2.37 -11.29
C PHE A 128 6.78 2.51 -9.84
N LYS A 129 6.89 1.40 -9.10
CA LYS A 129 7.44 1.40 -7.73
C LYS A 129 8.87 1.97 -7.68
N SER A 130 9.74 1.53 -8.57
CA SER A 130 11.12 2.01 -8.64
C SER A 130 11.23 3.51 -8.95
N VAL A 131 10.43 3.99 -9.90
CA VAL A 131 10.38 5.43 -10.24
C VAL A 131 9.83 6.26 -9.08
N ALA A 132 8.75 5.80 -8.42
CA ALA A 132 8.19 6.47 -7.26
C ALA A 132 9.20 6.56 -6.11
N ILE A 133 9.85 5.46 -5.75
CA ILE A 133 10.87 5.43 -4.68
C ILE A 133 12.03 6.36 -5.01
N ARG A 134 12.57 6.26 -6.23
CA ARG A 134 13.80 6.97 -6.60
C ARG A 134 13.63 8.46 -6.83
N TYR A 135 12.51 8.90 -7.35
CA TYR A 135 12.33 10.28 -7.83
C TYR A 135 11.24 11.07 -7.11
N ILE A 136 10.37 10.41 -6.35
CA ILE A 136 9.27 11.06 -5.62
C ILE A 136 9.48 10.91 -4.11
N PHE A 137 9.56 9.68 -3.61
CA PHE A 137 9.63 9.44 -2.17
C PHE A 137 10.98 9.82 -1.54
N SER A 138 12.06 9.81 -2.30
CA SER A 138 13.39 10.25 -1.84
C SER A 138 13.59 11.78 -1.88
N THR A 139 12.51 12.56 -2.01
CA THR A 139 12.60 14.02 -1.93
C THR A 139 12.58 14.49 -0.49
N ASN A 140 13.33 15.57 -0.21
CA ASN A 140 13.43 16.15 1.14
C ASN A 140 12.05 16.46 1.77
N GLU A 141 11.08 16.86 0.95
CA GLU A 141 9.72 17.15 1.42
C GLU A 141 9.01 15.90 1.92
N VAL A 142 9.09 14.80 1.17
CA VAL A 142 8.46 13.54 1.51
C VAL A 142 9.17 12.90 2.71
N GLU A 143 10.51 12.79 2.68
CA GLU A 143 11.30 12.25 3.78
C GLU A 143 11.06 13.00 5.10
N THR A 144 10.90 14.32 5.03
CA THR A 144 10.58 15.13 6.23
C THR A 144 9.22 14.73 6.81
N LYS A 145 8.20 14.51 5.96
CA LYS A 145 6.87 14.09 6.40
C LYS A 145 6.87 12.66 6.96
N GLU A 146 7.62 11.76 6.34
CA GLU A 146 7.80 10.39 6.85
C GLU A 146 8.45 10.37 8.23
N LEU A 147 9.52 11.15 8.42
CA LEU A 147 10.18 11.30 9.73
C LEU A 147 9.25 11.91 10.79
N GLN A 148 8.41 12.88 10.41
CA GLN A 148 7.38 13.43 11.29
C GLN A 148 6.34 12.37 11.66
N GLY A 149 5.84 11.61 10.68
CA GLY A 149 4.91 10.51 10.89
C GLY A 149 5.48 9.43 11.82
N TYR A 150 6.70 8.99 11.56
CA TYR A 150 7.42 8.05 12.42
C TYR A 150 7.51 8.55 13.87
N ARG A 151 7.87 9.83 14.06
CA ARG A 151 7.98 10.42 15.40
C ARG A 151 6.64 10.49 16.11
N ILE A 152 5.56 10.81 15.40
CA ILE A 152 4.21 10.87 15.96
C ILE A 152 3.77 9.45 16.37
N ILE A 153 3.88 8.45 15.49
CA ILE A 153 3.48 7.07 15.76
C ILE A 153 4.28 6.50 16.93
N THR A 154 5.61 6.65 16.90
CA THR A 154 6.48 6.18 17.99
C THR A 154 6.16 6.89 19.30
N GLY A 155 5.89 8.19 19.26
CA GLY A 155 5.49 8.99 20.43
C GLY A 155 4.16 8.49 21.02
N LEU A 156 3.17 8.19 20.19
CA LEU A 156 1.89 7.61 20.62
C LEU A 156 2.08 6.23 21.26
N LEU A 157 2.82 5.33 20.61
CA LEU A 157 3.12 4.00 21.17
C LEU A 157 3.84 4.10 22.52
N ASN A 158 4.82 4.98 22.64
CA ASN A 158 5.50 5.23 23.90
C ASN A 158 4.56 5.80 24.98
N ALA A 159 3.65 6.70 24.61
CA ALA A 159 2.66 7.24 25.55
C ALA A 159 1.70 6.16 26.06
N TYR A 160 1.35 5.15 25.24
CA TYR A 160 0.51 4.03 25.64
C TYR A 160 1.28 2.87 26.29
N SER A 161 2.62 2.87 26.26
CA SER A 161 3.46 1.83 26.85
C SER A 161 3.13 1.50 28.32
N PRO A 162 2.82 2.46 29.23
CA PRO A 162 2.41 2.13 30.59
C PRO A 162 1.15 1.26 30.66
N LEU A 163 0.18 1.51 29.79
CA LEU A 163 -1.05 0.71 29.72
C LEU A 163 -0.76 -0.70 29.19
N LEU A 164 0.11 -0.84 28.21
CA LEU A 164 0.48 -2.11 27.59
C LEU A 164 1.30 -3.00 28.53
N LYS A 165 2.10 -2.38 29.41
CA LYS A 165 2.89 -3.06 30.45
C LYS A 165 2.12 -3.25 31.77
N TYR A 166 0.86 -2.82 31.81
CA TYR A 166 0.06 -2.90 33.01
C TYR A 166 -0.27 -4.36 33.35
N PRO A 167 -0.17 -4.79 34.61
CA PRO A 167 -0.44 -6.18 34.98
C PRO A 167 -1.82 -6.63 34.52
N HIS A 168 -1.91 -7.81 33.88
CA HIS A 168 -3.12 -8.32 33.25
C HIS A 168 -4.34 -8.32 34.20
N ALA A 169 -4.18 -8.84 35.40
CA ALA A 169 -5.27 -8.87 36.40
C ALA A 169 -5.80 -7.48 36.72
N LYS A 170 -4.91 -6.49 36.85
CA LYS A 170 -5.29 -5.08 37.07
C LYS A 170 -5.93 -4.44 35.85
N PHE A 171 -5.48 -4.81 34.65
CA PHE A 171 -6.10 -4.33 33.43
C PHE A 171 -7.53 -4.88 33.29
N LEU A 172 -7.75 -6.16 33.56
CA LEU A 172 -9.10 -6.76 33.57
C LEU A 172 -10.01 -6.10 34.62
N ALA A 173 -9.51 -5.88 35.83
CA ALA A 173 -10.26 -5.18 36.88
C ALA A 173 -10.65 -3.74 36.49
N MET A 174 -9.83 -3.09 35.67
CA MET A 174 -10.14 -1.77 35.10
C MET A 174 -11.19 -1.87 33.96
N VAL A 175 -11.13 -2.93 33.15
CA VAL A 175 -12.07 -3.19 32.04
C VAL A 175 -13.47 -3.52 32.56
N ASP A 176 -13.58 -4.32 33.63
CA ASP A 176 -14.85 -4.69 34.27
C ASP A 176 -15.37 -3.64 35.28
N GLY A 177 -14.54 -2.62 35.56
CA GLY A 177 -14.91 -1.52 36.46
C GLY A 177 -14.78 -1.81 37.94
N SER A 178 -14.19 -2.94 38.34
CA SER A 178 -13.97 -3.31 39.73
C SER A 178 -12.85 -2.49 40.40
N GLU A 179 -11.86 -2.05 39.62
CA GLU A 179 -10.78 -1.17 40.05
C GLU A 179 -10.60 0.04 39.10
N ARG A 180 -10.13 1.16 39.67
CA ARG A 180 -9.88 2.37 38.85
C ARG A 180 -8.54 2.35 38.10
N GLY A 181 -7.66 1.44 38.42
CA GLY A 181 -6.30 1.40 37.90
C GLY A 181 -5.40 2.53 38.39
N GLY A 182 -4.17 2.59 37.88
CA GLY A 182 -3.26 3.71 38.11
C GLY A 182 -3.74 5.00 37.46
N LEU A 183 -3.24 6.15 37.92
CA LEU A 183 -3.69 7.47 37.46
C LEU A 183 -3.49 7.67 35.94
N ILE A 184 -2.36 7.21 35.42
CA ILE A 184 -2.01 7.36 33.98
C ILE A 184 -2.73 6.30 33.16
N GLU A 185 -2.68 5.06 33.59
CA GLU A 185 -3.30 3.91 32.92
C GLU A 185 -4.81 4.10 32.76
N ALA A 186 -5.50 4.58 33.81
CA ALA A 186 -6.93 4.86 33.75
C ALA A 186 -7.27 6.00 32.76
N ARG A 187 -6.39 6.98 32.59
CA ARG A 187 -6.57 8.06 31.60
C ARG A 187 -6.33 7.59 30.18
N LEU A 188 -5.33 6.75 29.96
CA LEU A 188 -5.03 6.15 28.66
C LEU A 188 -6.15 5.18 28.26
N TYR A 189 -6.59 4.31 29.19
CA TYR A 189 -7.71 3.40 28.96
C TYR A 189 -8.99 4.10 28.50
N LYS A 190 -9.34 5.23 29.10
CA LYS A 190 -10.53 6.02 28.71
C LYS A 190 -10.43 6.61 27.29
N ARG A 191 -9.25 6.69 26.72
CA ARG A 191 -8.99 7.18 25.36
C ARG A 191 -9.01 6.07 24.31
N LEU A 192 -9.00 4.79 24.73
CA LEU A 192 -9.11 3.67 23.80
C LEU A 192 -10.48 3.65 23.12
N PRO A 193 -10.55 3.43 21.81
CA PRO A 193 -11.82 3.29 21.11
C PRO A 193 -12.60 2.06 21.63
N LYS A 194 -13.88 2.25 21.92
CA LYS A 194 -14.74 1.18 22.47
C LYS A 194 -14.78 -0.09 21.62
N LYS A 195 -14.65 0.06 20.29
CA LYS A 195 -14.61 -1.08 19.36
C LYS A 195 -13.44 -2.05 19.65
N HIS A 196 -12.26 -1.51 19.99
CA HIS A 196 -11.08 -2.31 20.30
C HIS A 196 -11.19 -2.97 21.68
N LEU A 197 -11.77 -2.26 22.65
CA LEU A 197 -12.05 -2.84 23.97
C LEU A 197 -13.04 -4.01 23.88
N LYS A 198 -14.07 -3.87 23.05
CA LYS A 198 -15.03 -4.95 22.79
C LYS A 198 -14.35 -6.14 22.12
N ALA A 199 -13.53 -5.93 21.10
CA ALA A 199 -12.78 -6.99 20.42
C ALA A 199 -11.84 -7.72 21.38
N TYR A 200 -11.14 -6.97 22.27
CA TYR A 200 -10.31 -7.55 23.31
C TYR A 200 -11.13 -8.45 24.28
N GLN A 201 -12.30 -7.97 24.74
CA GLN A 201 -13.16 -8.74 25.62
C GLN A 201 -13.72 -10.01 24.95
N GLU A 202 -14.02 -9.96 23.67
CA GLU A 202 -14.46 -11.12 22.89
C GLU A 202 -13.34 -12.14 22.72
N ALA A 203 -12.13 -11.70 22.38
CA ALA A 203 -10.95 -12.57 22.29
C ALA A 203 -10.61 -13.27 23.60
N LEU A 204 -10.76 -12.59 24.74
CA LEU A 204 -10.58 -13.20 26.07
C LEU A 204 -11.62 -14.30 26.38
N LYS A 205 -12.86 -14.17 25.88
CA LYS A 205 -13.90 -15.20 26.07
C LYS A 205 -13.63 -16.45 25.27
N GLU A 206 -13.11 -16.30 24.07
CA GLU A 206 -12.83 -17.40 23.14
C GLU A 206 -11.58 -18.19 23.53
N ARG A 207 -10.57 -17.55 24.13
CA ARG A 207 -9.28 -18.16 24.46
C ARG A 207 -8.85 -17.84 25.90
N ARG A 208 -9.47 -18.50 26.84
CA ARG A 208 -9.23 -18.33 28.31
C ARG A 208 -7.78 -18.55 28.75
N ASP A 209 -6.92 -19.17 27.95
CA ASP A 209 -5.61 -19.69 28.37
C ASP A 209 -4.38 -18.91 27.87
N SER A 210 -4.54 -17.81 27.11
CA SER A 210 -3.38 -17.10 26.58
C SER A 210 -3.57 -15.58 26.63
N HIS A 211 -3.02 -14.99 27.70
CA HIS A 211 -2.89 -13.53 27.84
C HIS A 211 -2.15 -12.92 26.66
N ASP A 212 -1.08 -13.56 26.20
CA ASP A 212 -0.25 -13.09 25.11
C ASP A 212 -1.02 -13.00 23.80
N PHE A 213 -1.98 -13.90 23.55
CA PHE A 213 -2.83 -13.85 22.39
C PHE A 213 -3.84 -12.69 22.45
N ALA A 214 -4.45 -12.44 23.59
CA ALA A 214 -5.39 -11.31 23.73
C ALA A 214 -4.68 -9.97 23.57
N VAL A 215 -3.43 -9.86 24.05
CA VAL A 215 -2.58 -8.69 23.83
C VAL A 215 -2.19 -8.57 22.36
N PHE A 216 -1.82 -9.66 21.70
CA PHE A 216 -1.52 -9.69 20.28
C PHE A 216 -2.73 -9.26 19.43
N GLU A 217 -3.92 -9.79 19.69
CA GLU A 217 -5.17 -9.40 19.00
C GLU A 217 -5.51 -7.92 19.22
N PHE A 218 -5.26 -7.41 20.43
CA PHE A 218 -5.44 -6.00 20.72
C PHE A 218 -4.50 -5.12 19.87
N TYR A 219 -3.23 -5.49 19.75
CA TYR A 219 -2.24 -4.80 18.93
C TYR A 219 -2.52 -4.91 17.43
N TYR A 220 -2.95 -6.08 16.98
CA TYR A 220 -3.17 -6.34 15.55
C TYR A 220 -4.41 -5.62 15.01
N ARG A 221 -5.40 -5.33 15.88
CA ARG A 221 -6.64 -4.65 15.49
C ARG A 221 -6.67 -3.15 15.84
N CYS A 222 -5.60 -2.63 16.46
CA CYS A 222 -5.42 -1.19 16.73
C CYS A 222 -4.62 -0.52 15.65
#